data_22d131e8271b7fbc7a8dd173327cc976
#
_entry.id   22d131e8271b7fbc7a8dd173327cc976
#
_cell.length_a   1.000
_cell.length_b   1.000
_cell.length_c   1.000
_cell.angle_alpha   90.00
_cell.angle_beta   90.00
_cell.angle_gamma   90.00
#
_symmetry.space_group_name_H-M   'P 1'
#
loop_
_entity.id
_entity.type
_entity.pdbx_description
1 polymer ?
#
loop_
_entity_poly.entity_id
_entity_poly.type
_entity_poly.pdbx_seq_one_letter_code
_entity_poly.pdbx_strand_id
1 'polypeptide(L)'
;AKVAEELGETLFVKPARQGSSVGIHKVRNEEEYNAALEDGFKYDYKILVEEAIKNPREVECSVLGNRDIKASKLGAIRIPESDDFYDYNNKFVDASGVVFEMPIKLPEKLTKEIQQMSLDAFRALDNRGLARMDFLVDENDVPYFGEVNTLPGFTNISLYPQLWEVSGISYSELIDQLIQLAIDEFNDNAKIHYDFTELGTEKVGKKIIGE
;
A
#
# COMPACT_ATOMS: atom_id res chain seq x y z
N ALA A 1 18.27 19.35 13.96
CA ALA A 1 17.52 20.09 15.01
C ALA A 1 16.05 20.27 14.63
N LYS A 2 15.69 21.06 13.58
CA LYS A 2 14.28 21.34 13.24
C LYS A 2 13.41 20.11 12.97
N VAL A 3 13.94 19.11 12.26
CA VAL A 3 13.18 17.87 11.94
C VAL A 3 12.83 17.10 13.20
N ALA A 4 13.75 16.99 14.15
CA ALA A 4 13.51 16.32 15.43
C ALA A 4 12.56 17.11 16.34
N GLU A 5 12.52 18.45 16.22
CA GLU A 5 11.54 19.29 16.95
C GLU A 5 10.11 19.09 16.43
N GLU A 6 9.94 18.80 15.13
CA GLU A 6 8.63 18.62 14.49
C GLU A 6 8.14 17.17 14.53
N LEU A 7 9.03 16.20 14.34
CA LEU A 7 8.69 14.79 14.15
C LEU A 7 9.15 13.86 15.30
N GLY A 8 9.79 14.40 16.35
CA GLY A 8 10.28 13.61 17.47
C GLY A 8 11.71 13.10 17.30
N GLU A 9 12.21 12.41 18.34
CA GLU A 9 13.62 12.00 18.43
C GLU A 9 13.96 10.75 17.62
N THR A 10 12.98 9.89 17.36
CA THR A 10 13.15 8.67 16.55
C THR A 10 12.42 8.84 15.24
N LEU A 11 13.13 8.68 14.13
CA LEU A 11 12.62 8.90 12.79
C LEU A 11 12.85 7.69 11.90
N PHE A 12 12.04 7.57 10.85
CA PHE A 12 12.33 6.74 9.70
C PHE A 12 12.73 7.60 8.51
N VAL A 13 13.83 7.23 7.88
CA VAL A 13 14.33 7.82 6.63
C VAL A 13 14.16 6.77 5.55
N LYS A 14 13.42 7.08 4.49
CA LYS A 14 13.10 6.10 3.45
C LYS A 14 13.06 6.71 2.04
N PRO A 15 13.55 5.99 1.01
CA PRO A 15 13.34 6.35 -0.38
C PRO A 15 11.84 6.34 -0.72
N ALA A 16 11.36 7.35 -1.45
CA ALA A 16 9.93 7.53 -1.68
C ALA A 16 9.29 6.47 -2.59
N ARG A 17 10.08 5.79 -3.43
CA ARG A 17 9.59 4.85 -4.46
C ARG A 17 10.27 3.47 -4.40
N GLN A 18 10.83 3.13 -3.25
CA GLN A 18 11.37 1.79 -3.02
C GLN A 18 10.37 0.94 -2.22
N GLY A 19 10.49 -0.38 -2.38
CA GLY A 19 9.73 -1.36 -1.62
C GLY A 19 10.63 -2.28 -0.80
N SER A 20 10.00 -3.22 -0.08
CA SER A 20 10.70 -4.27 0.67
C SER A 20 11.77 -3.77 1.65
N SER A 21 11.54 -2.61 2.25
CA SER A 21 12.45 -1.96 3.21
C SER A 21 13.84 -1.60 2.66
N VAL A 22 14.03 -1.57 1.33
CA VAL A 22 15.32 -1.20 0.72
C VAL A 22 15.63 0.27 0.97
N GLY A 23 16.76 0.54 1.63
CA GLY A 23 17.21 1.91 1.95
C GLY A 23 16.39 2.58 3.05
N ILE A 24 15.60 1.83 3.83
CA ILE A 24 14.85 2.35 4.97
C ILE A 24 15.70 2.22 6.23
N HIS A 25 15.81 3.31 6.98
CA HIS A 25 16.59 3.37 8.21
C HIS A 25 15.80 4.00 9.33
N LYS A 26 15.83 3.35 10.51
CA LYS A 26 15.38 3.92 11.77
C LYS A 26 16.53 4.67 12.40
N VAL A 27 16.38 5.96 12.66
CA VAL A 27 17.45 6.85 13.14
C VAL A 27 17.06 7.55 14.43
N ARG A 28 18.02 7.75 15.33
CA ARG A 28 17.84 8.30 16.69
C ARG A 28 18.74 9.51 16.97
N ASN A 29 19.64 9.82 16.07
CA ASN A 29 20.59 10.92 16.21
C ASN A 29 21.01 11.48 14.84
N GLU A 30 21.74 12.61 14.85
CA GLU A 30 22.14 13.30 13.62
C GLU A 30 23.14 12.52 12.77
N GLU A 31 24.01 11.73 13.37
CA GLU A 31 24.97 10.89 12.64
C GLU A 31 24.26 9.78 11.86
N GLU A 32 23.36 9.05 12.52
CA GLU A 32 22.51 8.03 11.88
C GLU A 32 21.62 8.65 10.78
N TYR A 33 21.07 9.84 11.04
CA TYR A 33 20.23 10.55 10.08
C TYR A 33 21.00 10.90 8.80
N ASN A 34 22.22 11.46 8.93
CA ASN A 34 23.02 11.81 7.78
C ASN A 34 23.47 10.57 6.99
N ALA A 35 23.88 9.49 7.68
CA ALA A 35 24.22 8.22 7.04
C ALA A 35 23.01 7.62 6.29
N ALA A 36 21.83 7.68 6.89
CA ALA A 36 20.58 7.21 6.27
C ALA A 36 20.20 8.01 5.02
N LEU A 37 20.41 9.33 5.01
CA LEU A 37 20.21 10.15 3.81
C LEU A 37 21.17 9.78 2.71
N GLU A 38 22.47 9.62 3.03
CA GLU A 38 23.49 9.23 2.05
C GLU A 38 23.20 7.87 1.42
N ASP A 39 22.72 6.92 2.23
CA ASP A 39 22.32 5.60 1.72
C ASP A 39 21.03 5.69 0.91
N GLY A 40 20.02 6.34 1.42
CA GLY A 40 18.71 6.47 0.77
C GLY A 40 18.78 7.12 -0.62
N PHE A 41 19.63 8.15 -0.78
CA PHE A 41 19.85 8.80 -2.07
C PHE A 41 20.55 7.93 -3.13
N LYS A 42 21.06 6.76 -2.77
CA LYS A 42 21.51 5.77 -3.76
C LYS A 42 20.35 5.07 -4.47
N TYR A 43 19.16 5.08 -3.86
CA TYR A 43 17.97 4.35 -4.33
C TYR A 43 16.90 5.26 -4.90
N ASP A 44 16.79 6.51 -4.44
CA ASP A 44 15.82 7.49 -4.94
C ASP A 44 16.34 8.92 -4.78
N TYR A 45 15.96 9.80 -5.69
CA TYR A 45 16.24 11.23 -5.55
C TYR A 45 15.32 11.97 -4.56
N LYS A 46 14.25 11.30 -4.09
CA LYS A 46 13.30 11.82 -3.10
C LYS A 46 13.31 10.92 -1.86
N ILE A 47 13.60 11.53 -0.72
CA ILE A 47 13.57 10.86 0.57
C ILE A 47 12.41 11.38 1.40
N LEU A 48 11.70 10.48 2.05
CA LEU A 48 10.71 10.77 3.07
C LEU A 48 11.35 10.63 4.45
N VAL A 49 11.00 11.55 5.34
CA VAL A 49 11.36 11.47 6.75
C VAL A 49 10.06 11.47 7.54
N GLU A 50 9.86 10.44 8.34
CA GLU A 50 8.62 10.20 9.06
C GLU A 50 8.90 10.04 10.56
N GLU A 51 7.94 10.45 11.39
CA GLU A 51 7.91 10.12 12.80
C GLU A 51 7.85 8.60 12.99
N ALA A 52 8.62 8.07 13.94
CA ALA A 52 8.55 6.66 14.28
C ALA A 52 7.35 6.40 15.21
N ILE A 53 6.38 5.65 14.73
CA ILE A 53 5.28 5.17 15.56
C ILE A 53 5.83 4.18 16.59
N LYS A 54 5.49 4.41 17.85
CA LYS A 54 6.00 3.59 18.96
C LYS A 54 5.24 2.27 19.05
N ASN A 55 5.97 1.16 19.05
CA ASN A 55 5.44 -0.21 19.18
C ASN A 55 4.23 -0.48 18.27
N PRO A 56 4.32 -0.20 16.96
CA PRO A 56 3.18 -0.35 16.08
C PRO A 56 2.84 -1.83 15.87
N ARG A 57 1.53 -2.09 15.69
CA ARG A 57 1.05 -3.35 15.10
C ARG A 57 0.94 -3.14 13.60
N GLU A 58 1.57 -3.99 12.81
CA GLU A 58 1.41 -3.98 11.35
C GLU A 58 0.10 -4.69 11.01
N VAL A 59 -0.85 -3.94 10.44
CA VAL A 59 -2.19 -4.41 10.08
C VAL A 59 -2.42 -4.22 8.60
N GLU A 60 -2.92 -5.25 7.93
CA GLU A 60 -3.16 -5.24 6.50
C GLU A 60 -4.63 -5.46 6.17
N CYS A 61 -5.09 -4.79 5.11
CA CYS A 61 -6.42 -4.92 4.55
C CYS A 61 -6.34 -5.09 3.04
N SER A 62 -6.99 -6.14 2.51
CA SER A 62 -7.11 -6.35 1.07
C SER A 62 -8.35 -5.66 0.53
N VAL A 63 -8.23 -4.99 -0.62
CA VAL A 63 -9.34 -4.37 -1.35
C VAL A 63 -9.51 -5.03 -2.71
N LEU A 64 -10.76 -5.25 -3.13
CA LEU A 64 -11.15 -5.90 -4.37
C LEU A 64 -12.28 -5.13 -5.04
N GLY A 65 -12.20 -4.88 -6.34
CA GLY A 65 -13.26 -4.30 -7.16
C GLY A 65 -12.79 -3.14 -8.03
N ASN A 66 -13.66 -2.68 -8.94
CA ASN A 66 -13.43 -1.49 -9.76
C ASN A 66 -14.23 -0.30 -9.21
N ARG A 67 -15.56 -0.33 -9.34
CA ARG A 67 -16.48 0.70 -8.84
C ARG A 67 -17.10 0.29 -7.52
N ASP A 68 -17.63 -0.94 -7.47
CA ASP A 68 -18.13 -1.57 -6.26
C ASP A 68 -16.98 -2.29 -5.56
N ILE A 69 -16.31 -1.57 -4.68
CA ILE A 69 -15.14 -2.07 -3.96
C ILE A 69 -15.50 -2.65 -2.60
N LYS A 70 -14.77 -3.69 -2.21
CA LYS A 70 -14.95 -4.38 -0.93
C LYS A 70 -13.62 -4.43 -0.19
N ALA A 71 -13.67 -4.33 1.14
CA ALA A 71 -12.56 -4.56 2.03
C ALA A 71 -12.67 -5.96 2.66
N SER A 72 -11.55 -6.64 2.79
CA SER A 72 -11.46 -7.94 3.48
C SER A 72 -11.57 -7.78 4.99
N LYS A 73 -11.59 -8.90 5.71
CA LYS A 73 -11.15 -8.92 7.11
C LYS A 73 -9.70 -8.50 7.20
N LEU A 74 -9.29 -8.04 8.40
CA LEU A 74 -7.95 -7.56 8.65
C LEU A 74 -7.03 -8.70 9.07
N GLY A 75 -5.75 -8.60 8.70
CA GLY A 75 -4.69 -9.47 9.18
C GLY A 75 -3.55 -8.67 9.79
N ALA A 76 -2.71 -9.32 10.53
CA ALA A 76 -1.49 -8.74 11.07
C ALA A 76 -0.30 -9.65 10.87
N ILE A 77 0.86 -9.03 10.71
CA ILE A 77 2.16 -9.66 10.79
C ILE A 77 2.68 -9.41 12.19
N ARG A 78 2.95 -10.49 12.94
CA ARG A 78 3.64 -10.42 14.22
C ARG A 78 5.04 -10.98 14.07
N ILE A 79 6.00 -10.19 14.50
CA ILE A 79 7.37 -10.62 14.64
C ILE A 79 7.56 -10.96 16.13
N PRO A 80 8.06 -12.15 16.46
CA PRO A 80 8.43 -12.47 17.85
C PRO A 80 9.47 -11.45 18.32
N GLU A 81 9.33 -11.00 19.57
CA GLU A 81 10.09 -9.98 20.28
C GLU A 81 11.55 -9.84 19.79
N SER A 82 11.77 -8.95 18.85
CA SER A 82 13.07 -8.34 18.60
C SER A 82 12.86 -6.83 18.65
N ASP A 83 13.66 -6.13 19.42
CA ASP A 83 13.65 -4.66 19.51
C ASP A 83 14.03 -3.96 18.21
N ASP A 84 14.29 -4.73 17.14
CA ASP A 84 14.77 -4.26 15.87
C ASP A 84 13.68 -4.19 14.78
N PHE A 85 13.78 -3.17 13.97
CA PHE A 85 12.96 -2.97 12.79
C PHE A 85 13.02 -4.19 11.85
N TYR A 86 11.84 -4.61 11.34
CA TYR A 86 11.69 -5.71 10.37
C TYR A 86 12.28 -5.29 9.02
N ASP A 87 13.57 -5.53 8.85
CA ASP A 87 14.32 -5.19 7.67
C ASP A 87 14.14 -6.22 6.53
N TYR A 88 14.80 -5.95 5.39
CA TYR A 88 14.78 -6.82 4.21
C TYR A 88 15.22 -8.26 4.51
N ASN A 89 16.22 -8.45 5.38
CA ASN A 89 16.75 -9.77 5.69
C ASN A 89 15.72 -10.60 6.47
N ASN A 90 15.04 -9.99 7.42
CA ASN A 90 13.98 -10.64 8.19
C ASN A 90 12.75 -10.97 7.33
N LYS A 91 12.46 -10.13 6.30
CA LYS A 91 11.32 -10.37 5.38
C LYS A 91 11.52 -11.54 4.42
N PHE A 92 12.75 -11.77 3.96
CA PHE A 92 13.01 -12.68 2.84
C PHE A 92 14.04 -13.79 3.12
N VAL A 93 14.88 -13.63 4.13
CA VAL A 93 15.99 -14.56 4.43
C VAL A 93 15.69 -15.46 5.61
N ASP A 94 15.04 -14.95 6.66
CA ASP A 94 14.68 -15.74 7.84
C ASP A 94 13.23 -15.47 8.29
N ALA A 95 12.29 -16.14 7.61
CA ALA A 95 10.87 -16.08 7.97
C ALA A 95 10.48 -17.02 9.13
N SER A 96 11.44 -17.68 9.80
CA SER A 96 11.18 -18.71 10.81
C SER A 96 10.49 -18.22 12.08
N GLY A 97 10.37 -16.90 12.25
CA GLY A 97 9.71 -16.27 13.39
C GLY A 97 8.44 -15.48 13.09
N VAL A 98 8.05 -15.35 11.81
CA VAL A 98 6.88 -14.53 11.45
C VAL A 98 5.59 -15.28 11.74
N VAL A 99 4.72 -14.69 12.54
CA VAL A 99 3.37 -15.22 12.82
C VAL A 99 2.34 -14.34 12.13
N PHE A 100 1.54 -14.97 11.26
CA PHE A 100 0.37 -14.32 10.66
C PHE A 100 -0.86 -14.53 11.54
N GLU A 101 -1.49 -13.45 11.97
CA GLU A 101 -2.77 -13.48 12.68
C GLU A 101 -3.89 -13.08 11.73
N MET A 102 -4.69 -14.04 11.26
CA MET A 102 -5.77 -13.82 10.29
C MET A 102 -7.04 -14.60 10.68
N PRO A 103 -8.17 -13.94 10.91
CA PRO A 103 -8.29 -12.49 11.06
C PRO A 103 -7.71 -12.02 12.39
N ILE A 104 -7.11 -10.82 12.41
CA ILE A 104 -6.67 -10.20 13.66
C ILE A 104 -7.89 -9.78 14.49
N LYS A 105 -7.76 -9.91 15.82
CA LYS A 105 -8.78 -9.44 16.77
C LYS A 105 -8.51 -8.01 17.18
N LEU A 106 -9.27 -7.08 16.64
CA LEU A 106 -9.27 -5.66 17.00
C LEU A 106 -10.65 -5.23 17.49
N PRO A 107 -10.76 -4.08 18.21
CA PRO A 107 -12.04 -3.47 18.50
C PRO A 107 -12.86 -3.24 17.21
N GLU A 108 -14.17 -3.49 17.26
CA GLU A 108 -15.03 -3.37 16.05
C GLU A 108 -14.95 -1.98 15.41
N LYS A 109 -14.87 -0.93 16.22
CA LYS A 109 -14.73 0.46 15.75
C LYS A 109 -13.45 0.62 14.93
N LEU A 110 -12.31 0.17 15.46
CA LEU A 110 -11.01 0.26 14.78
C LEU A 110 -11.00 -0.59 13.49
N THR A 111 -11.57 -1.79 13.54
CA THR A 111 -11.71 -2.65 12.35
C THR A 111 -12.45 -1.93 11.23
N LYS A 112 -13.60 -1.32 11.53
CA LYS A 112 -14.38 -0.57 10.54
C LYS A 112 -13.66 0.68 10.05
N GLU A 113 -12.94 1.36 10.92
CA GLU A 113 -12.14 2.54 10.57
C GLU A 113 -11.05 2.19 9.56
N ILE A 114 -10.25 1.15 9.83
CA ILE A 114 -9.19 0.68 8.92
C ILE A 114 -9.79 0.22 7.58
N GLN A 115 -10.89 -0.54 7.60
CA GLN A 115 -11.57 -0.94 6.36
C GLN A 115 -12.06 0.26 5.56
N GLN A 116 -12.64 1.27 6.22
CA GLN A 116 -13.10 2.47 5.54
C GLN A 116 -11.92 3.29 4.96
N MET A 117 -10.86 3.49 5.74
CA MET A 117 -9.64 4.15 5.26
C MET A 117 -9.06 3.41 4.04
N SER A 118 -9.09 2.06 4.04
CA SER A 118 -8.64 1.25 2.90
C SER A 118 -9.46 1.51 1.64
N LEU A 119 -10.79 1.56 1.77
CA LEU A 119 -11.68 1.87 0.65
C LEU A 119 -11.49 3.30 0.14
N ASP A 120 -11.29 4.26 1.03
CA ASP A 120 -11.10 5.66 0.67
C ASP A 120 -9.75 5.89 -0.02
N ALA A 121 -8.67 5.26 0.48
CA ALA A 121 -7.36 5.28 -0.16
C ALA A 121 -7.40 4.64 -1.55
N PHE A 122 -8.09 3.49 -1.71
CA PHE A 122 -8.26 2.81 -2.98
C PHE A 122 -8.92 3.72 -4.03
N ARG A 123 -9.99 4.44 -3.64
CA ARG A 123 -10.68 5.41 -4.51
C ARG A 123 -9.82 6.63 -4.80
N ALA A 124 -9.17 7.19 -3.79
CA ALA A 124 -8.37 8.40 -3.93
C ALA A 124 -7.17 8.21 -4.87
N LEU A 125 -6.65 6.98 -4.93
CA LEU A 125 -5.54 6.59 -5.83
C LEU A 125 -6.03 6.05 -7.18
N ASP A 126 -7.33 6.09 -7.45
CA ASP A 126 -7.97 5.57 -8.66
C ASP A 126 -7.59 4.11 -8.99
N ASN A 127 -7.44 3.29 -7.96
CA ASN A 127 -7.10 1.88 -8.12
C ASN A 127 -8.26 1.09 -8.75
N ARG A 128 -7.91 0.00 -9.45
CA ARG A 128 -8.83 -0.97 -10.04
C ARG A 128 -8.38 -2.39 -9.73
N GLY A 129 -9.33 -3.29 -9.65
CA GLY A 129 -9.09 -4.72 -9.45
C GLY A 129 -8.70 -5.07 -8.04
N LEU A 130 -7.44 -4.85 -7.67
CA LEU A 130 -6.88 -5.28 -6.40
C LEU A 130 -5.88 -4.29 -5.81
N ALA A 131 -5.83 -4.22 -4.49
CA ALA A 131 -4.70 -3.63 -3.77
C ALA A 131 -4.69 -4.15 -2.32
N ARG A 132 -3.52 -4.14 -1.67
CA ARG A 132 -3.36 -4.34 -0.23
C ARG A 132 -2.96 -3.01 0.39
N MET A 133 -3.65 -2.65 1.45
CA MET A 133 -3.44 -1.46 2.24
C MET A 133 -2.75 -1.86 3.54
N ASP A 134 -1.61 -1.25 3.83
CA ASP A 134 -0.79 -1.57 4.98
C ASP A 134 -0.85 -0.40 5.97
N PHE A 135 -1.10 -0.73 7.23
CA PHE A 135 -1.29 0.23 8.32
C PHE A 135 -0.34 -0.07 9.48
N LEU A 136 0.06 0.99 10.15
CA LEU A 136 0.65 0.91 11.48
C LEU A 136 -0.40 1.37 12.50
N VAL A 137 -0.67 0.55 13.50
CA VAL A 137 -1.62 0.89 14.57
C VAL A 137 -0.85 1.04 15.88
N ASP A 138 -0.92 2.22 16.49
CA ASP A 138 -0.20 2.52 17.72
C ASP A 138 -0.80 1.84 18.96
N GLU A 139 -0.19 2.06 20.11
CA GLU A 139 -0.64 1.51 21.40
C GLU A 139 -1.99 2.09 21.89
N ASN A 140 -2.47 3.18 21.30
CA ASN A 140 -3.75 3.83 21.62
C ASN A 140 -4.85 3.47 20.62
N ASP A 141 -4.63 2.45 19.77
CA ASP A 141 -5.54 2.05 18.71
C ASP A 141 -5.75 3.13 17.62
N VAL A 142 -4.77 4.01 17.39
CA VAL A 142 -4.81 4.98 16.29
C VAL A 142 -4.18 4.34 15.04
N PRO A 143 -4.92 4.23 13.93
CA PRO A 143 -4.40 3.69 12.69
C PRO A 143 -3.71 4.78 11.86
N TYR A 144 -2.51 4.49 11.38
CA TYR A 144 -1.76 5.30 10.42
C TYR A 144 -1.64 4.55 9.10
N PHE A 145 -2.07 5.16 8.02
CA PHE A 145 -1.92 4.60 6.69
C PHE A 145 -0.45 4.64 6.28
N GLY A 146 0.12 3.48 5.97
CA GLY A 146 1.52 3.33 5.61
C GLY A 146 1.75 3.37 4.11
N GLU A 147 1.19 2.39 3.39
CA GLU A 147 1.38 2.27 1.94
C GLU A 147 0.24 1.52 1.25
N VAL A 148 0.20 1.63 -0.08
CA VAL A 148 -0.63 0.82 -0.95
C VAL A 148 0.23 -0.08 -1.82
N ASN A 149 -0.10 -1.37 -1.83
CA ASN A 149 0.49 -2.35 -2.72
C ASN A 149 -0.50 -2.68 -3.85
N THR A 150 -0.32 -2.06 -5.01
CA THR A 150 -1.24 -2.22 -6.16
C THR A 150 -1.04 -3.54 -6.91
N LEU A 151 0.05 -4.24 -6.66
CA LEU A 151 0.31 -5.59 -7.14
C LEU A 151 0.90 -6.43 -6.00
N PRO A 152 0.08 -6.78 -4.99
CA PRO A 152 0.53 -7.51 -3.83
C PRO A 152 0.95 -8.94 -4.20
N GLY A 153 1.77 -9.57 -3.33
CA GLY A 153 2.09 -10.99 -3.48
C GLY A 153 0.82 -11.82 -3.61
N PHE A 154 0.83 -12.79 -4.53
CA PHE A 154 -0.37 -13.57 -4.91
C PHE A 154 -0.11 -15.08 -4.93
N THR A 155 0.72 -15.56 -4.02
CA THR A 155 0.87 -17.00 -3.78
C THR A 155 -0.14 -17.46 -2.72
N ASN A 156 -0.35 -18.76 -2.59
CA ASN A 156 -1.26 -19.33 -1.58
C ASN A 156 -0.86 -19.00 -0.12
N ILE A 157 0.38 -18.56 0.11
CA ILE A 157 0.86 -18.11 1.42
C ILE A 157 0.89 -16.58 1.56
N SER A 158 0.55 -15.84 0.50
CA SER A 158 0.53 -14.38 0.52
C SER A 158 -0.69 -13.84 1.26
N LEU A 159 -0.52 -12.75 1.99
CA LEU A 159 -1.58 -12.13 2.80
C LEU A 159 -2.80 -11.71 1.98
N TYR A 160 -2.60 -11.14 0.77
CA TYR A 160 -3.74 -10.69 -0.03
C TYR A 160 -4.78 -11.79 -0.28
N PRO A 161 -4.46 -12.95 -0.86
CA PRO A 161 -5.46 -14.01 -1.07
C PRO A 161 -5.94 -14.64 0.25
N GLN A 162 -5.06 -14.78 1.26
CA GLN A 162 -5.47 -15.36 2.54
C GLN A 162 -6.49 -14.48 3.29
N LEU A 163 -6.38 -13.16 3.21
CA LEU A 163 -7.38 -12.25 3.78
C LEU A 163 -8.73 -12.39 3.09
N TRP A 164 -8.77 -12.68 1.80
CA TRP A 164 -10.02 -12.98 1.10
C TRP A 164 -10.57 -14.35 1.48
N GLU A 165 -9.73 -15.35 1.67
CA GLU A 165 -10.15 -16.67 2.10
C GLU A 165 -10.81 -16.63 3.48
N VAL A 166 -10.21 -15.96 4.48
CA VAL A 166 -10.84 -15.77 5.80
C VAL A 166 -12.07 -14.83 5.74
N SER A 167 -12.23 -14.07 4.66
CA SER A 167 -13.40 -13.24 4.39
C SER A 167 -14.51 -13.98 3.66
N GLY A 168 -14.28 -15.24 3.25
CA GLY A 168 -15.27 -16.10 2.61
C GLY A 168 -15.20 -16.16 1.09
N ILE A 169 -14.15 -15.68 0.46
CA ILE A 169 -13.89 -15.81 -0.97
C ILE A 169 -12.71 -16.77 -1.16
N SER A 170 -12.93 -17.91 -1.77
CA SER A 170 -11.89 -18.90 -2.03
C SER A 170 -10.86 -18.38 -3.04
N TYR A 171 -9.65 -18.98 -3.05
CA TYR A 171 -8.58 -18.59 -3.95
C TYR A 171 -9.01 -18.65 -5.44
N SER A 172 -9.75 -19.69 -5.83
CA SER A 172 -10.25 -19.82 -7.21
C SER A 172 -11.30 -18.76 -7.55
N GLU A 173 -12.26 -18.50 -6.65
CA GLU A 173 -13.25 -17.44 -6.83
C GLU A 173 -12.61 -16.06 -6.89
N LEU A 174 -11.55 -15.82 -6.12
CA LEU A 174 -10.81 -14.57 -6.16
C LEU A 174 -10.18 -14.34 -7.53
N ILE A 175 -9.56 -15.39 -8.12
CA ILE A 175 -8.98 -15.32 -9.46
C ILE A 175 -10.08 -15.05 -10.50
N ASP A 176 -11.20 -15.76 -10.45
CA ASP A 176 -12.32 -15.56 -11.37
C ASP A 176 -12.87 -14.13 -11.28
N GLN A 177 -13.03 -13.59 -10.06
CA GLN A 177 -13.47 -12.21 -9.87
C GLN A 177 -12.46 -11.20 -10.44
N LEU A 178 -11.17 -11.40 -10.24
CA LEU A 178 -10.13 -10.52 -10.78
C LEU A 178 -10.10 -10.52 -12.32
N ILE A 179 -10.25 -11.69 -12.94
CA ILE A 179 -10.35 -11.81 -14.40
C ILE A 179 -11.58 -11.06 -14.90
N GLN A 180 -12.74 -11.24 -14.24
CA GLN A 180 -13.96 -10.54 -14.63
C GLN A 180 -13.82 -9.02 -14.47
N LEU A 181 -13.24 -8.54 -13.36
CA LEU A 181 -12.97 -7.12 -13.15
C LEU A 181 -12.05 -6.52 -14.25
N ALA A 182 -11.05 -7.29 -14.69
CA ALA A 182 -10.17 -6.85 -15.79
C ALA A 182 -10.93 -6.75 -17.11
N ILE A 183 -11.81 -7.71 -17.41
CA ILE A 183 -12.67 -7.69 -18.61
C ILE A 183 -13.64 -6.50 -18.58
N ASP A 184 -14.25 -6.26 -17.42
CA ASP A 184 -15.20 -5.16 -17.24
C ASP A 184 -14.51 -3.80 -17.43
N GLU A 185 -13.32 -3.61 -16.84
CA GLU A 185 -12.53 -2.40 -16.99
C GLU A 185 -12.07 -2.19 -18.44
N PHE A 186 -11.64 -3.26 -19.12
CA PHE A 186 -11.29 -3.19 -20.53
C PHE A 186 -12.49 -2.75 -21.39
N ASN A 187 -13.67 -3.32 -21.16
CA ASN A 187 -14.88 -3.00 -21.88
C ASN A 187 -15.37 -1.56 -21.62
N ASP A 188 -15.18 -1.05 -20.41
CA ASP A 188 -15.52 0.33 -20.06
C ASP A 188 -14.55 1.31 -20.72
N ASN A 189 -13.26 1.01 -20.69
CA ASN A 189 -12.24 1.84 -21.35
C ASN A 189 -12.38 1.84 -22.87
N ALA A 190 -12.82 0.74 -23.48
CA ALA A 190 -13.09 0.66 -24.93
C ALA A 190 -14.23 1.59 -25.41
N LYS A 191 -15.05 2.09 -24.49
CA LYS A 191 -16.12 3.08 -24.81
C LYS A 191 -15.60 4.52 -24.83
N ILE A 192 -14.37 4.75 -24.36
CA ILE A 192 -13.79 6.09 -24.27
C ILE A 192 -13.14 6.45 -25.60
N HIS A 193 -13.55 7.58 -26.17
CA HIS A 193 -12.96 8.12 -27.39
C HIS A 193 -11.76 9.00 -27.03
N TYR A 194 -10.58 8.64 -27.53
CA TYR A 194 -9.33 9.36 -27.28
C TYR A 194 -8.96 10.32 -28.43
N ASP A 195 -9.73 10.30 -29.53
CA ASP A 195 -9.55 11.22 -30.67
C ASP A 195 -10.84 12.00 -30.98
N PHE A 196 -10.68 13.08 -31.70
CA PHE A 196 -11.77 13.95 -32.09
C PHE A 196 -12.23 13.73 -33.57
N THR A 197 -11.69 12.73 -34.27
CA THR A 197 -11.97 12.49 -35.68
C THR A 197 -13.43 12.12 -35.91
N GLU A 198 -14.08 11.42 -35.00
CA GLU A 198 -15.51 11.08 -35.06
C GLU A 198 -16.45 12.23 -34.69
N LEU A 199 -15.95 13.31 -34.08
CA LEU A 199 -16.75 14.48 -33.71
C LEU A 199 -16.91 15.54 -34.82
N GLY A 200 -16.58 15.20 -36.06
CA GLY A 200 -16.81 16.07 -37.22
C GLY A 200 -15.85 17.25 -37.34
N THR A 201 -14.67 17.16 -36.77
CA THR A 201 -13.62 18.19 -36.82
C THR A 201 -12.79 18.17 -38.09
N GLU A 202 -13.09 17.32 -39.07
CA GLU A 202 -12.43 17.36 -40.41
C GLU A 202 -12.44 18.74 -41.07
N LYS A 203 -13.35 19.63 -40.67
CA LYS A 203 -13.46 20.98 -41.22
C LYS A 203 -12.61 22.04 -40.51
N VAL A 204 -12.13 21.80 -39.31
CA VAL A 204 -11.39 22.80 -38.52
C VAL A 204 -9.89 22.77 -38.83
N GLY A 205 -9.32 21.60 -39.10
CA GLY A 205 -7.89 21.44 -39.37
C GLY A 205 -7.42 22.05 -40.71
N LYS A 206 -8.29 22.24 -41.70
CA LYS A 206 -7.94 22.84 -43.00
C LYS A 206 -7.92 24.38 -43.02
N LYS A 207 -8.33 25.02 -41.92
CA LYS A 207 -8.40 26.50 -41.85
C LYS A 207 -7.29 27.15 -41.02
N ILE A 208 -6.44 26.35 -40.37
CA ILE A 208 -5.38 26.86 -39.47
C ILE A 208 -4.01 26.86 -40.13
N ILE A 209 -3.82 26.11 -41.22
CA ILE A 209 -2.58 26.18 -42.01
C ILE A 209 -2.93 26.97 -43.26
N GLY A 210 -2.80 28.30 -43.15
CA GLY A 210 -3.03 29.21 -44.25
C GLY A 210 -2.02 29.01 -45.36
N GLU A 211 -2.48 29.03 -46.58
CA GLU A 211 -1.76 29.57 -47.73
C GLU A 211 -1.69 31.11 -47.63
#